data_11afc3505d2bf8d1309d39dc3e1e6d9b
#
_entry.id   11afc3505d2bf8d1309d39dc3e1e6d9b
#
_cell.length_a   1.000
_cell.length_b   1.000
_cell.length_c   1.000
_cell.angle_alpha   90.00
_cell.angle_beta   90.00
_cell.angle_gamma   90.00
#
_symmetry.space_group_name_H-M   'P 1'
#
loop_
_entity.id
_entity.type
_entity.pdbx_description
1 polymer ?
#
loop_
_entity_poly.entity_id
_entity_poly.type
_entity_poly.pdbx_seq_one_letter_code
_entity_poly.pdbx_strand_id
1 'polypeptide(L)'
;MANKKFTDLDNLATPVGADVIAIVDDVAGTPTTKKVTATNLMTLAPVQSVAGRTGTITVDAGDLTDGDFGGTAILGFDASINDQTGTAYTLLAGDNGKVVVLNNGSAITVTVPSGLGAGFNCSFVQKGAGQVSFSASGTTINNRQSHTKINAQYGVASLVAYADNVFVLAGDTAS
;
A
#
# COMPACT_ATOMS: atom_id res chain seq x y z
N MET A 1 43.54 -14.40 41.39
CA MET A 1 42.29 -13.62 41.26
C MET A 1 41.27 -14.24 42.20
N ALA A 2 40.56 -13.44 43.00
CA ALA A 2 39.50 -13.96 43.85
C ALA A 2 38.33 -14.44 42.94
N ASN A 3 37.77 -15.62 43.21
CA ASN A 3 36.57 -16.10 42.55
C ASN A 3 35.38 -15.21 42.93
N LYS A 4 34.94 -14.34 42.01
CA LYS A 4 33.69 -13.57 42.18
C LYS A 4 32.50 -14.48 41.90
N LYS A 5 31.44 -14.39 42.68
CA LYS A 5 30.14 -14.97 42.34
C LYS A 5 29.57 -14.23 41.15
N PHE A 6 28.71 -14.87 40.39
CA PHE A 6 28.06 -14.24 39.21
C PHE A 6 27.29 -12.97 39.62
N THR A 7 26.69 -12.96 40.80
CA THR A 7 25.98 -11.80 41.36
C THR A 7 26.88 -10.63 41.79
N ASP A 8 28.19 -10.86 41.87
CA ASP A 8 29.19 -9.87 42.34
C ASP A 8 29.94 -9.25 41.15
N LEU A 9 29.49 -9.53 39.92
CA LEU A 9 30.03 -8.93 38.70
C LEU A 9 29.39 -7.57 38.45
N ASP A 10 30.22 -6.66 37.96
CA ASP A 10 29.71 -5.35 37.53
C ASP A 10 28.77 -5.49 36.34
N ASN A 11 27.72 -4.66 36.30
CA ASN A 11 26.78 -4.66 35.20
C ASN A 11 27.41 -4.08 33.91
N LEU A 12 27.32 -4.81 32.81
CA LEU A 12 27.74 -4.33 31.51
C LEU A 12 26.61 -3.44 30.90
N ALA A 13 26.74 -2.13 31.03
CA ALA A 13 25.72 -1.18 30.61
C ALA A 13 25.60 -1.07 29.08
N THR A 14 26.69 -1.30 28.35
CA THR A 14 26.72 -1.16 26.86
C THR A 14 27.42 -2.38 26.26
N PRO A 15 26.68 -3.49 26.02
CA PRO A 15 27.24 -4.66 25.36
C PRO A 15 27.57 -4.39 23.90
N VAL A 16 28.69 -4.96 23.44
CA VAL A 16 29.07 -4.95 22.01
C VAL A 16 29.08 -6.36 21.44
N GLY A 17 29.02 -6.51 20.14
CA GLY A 17 28.86 -7.82 19.48
C GLY A 17 29.98 -8.84 19.80
N ALA A 18 31.17 -8.37 20.19
CA ALA A 18 32.29 -9.20 20.56
C ALA A 18 32.24 -9.67 22.03
N ASP A 19 31.40 -9.09 22.88
CA ASP A 19 31.23 -9.51 24.25
C ASP A 19 30.75 -10.96 24.35
N VAL A 20 31.19 -11.68 25.36
CA VAL A 20 30.91 -13.11 25.48
C VAL A 20 30.05 -13.41 26.70
N ILE A 21 29.15 -14.35 26.54
CA ILE A 21 28.28 -14.88 27.56
C ILE A 21 28.67 -16.34 27.78
N ALA A 22 28.82 -16.75 29.06
CA ALA A 22 29.01 -18.15 29.38
C ALA A 22 27.67 -18.88 29.33
N ILE A 23 27.62 -20.01 28.63
CA ILE A 23 26.46 -20.89 28.57
C ILE A 23 26.84 -22.31 28.96
N VAL A 24 25.87 -23.07 29.43
CA VAL A 24 26.03 -24.54 29.64
C VAL A 24 25.44 -25.21 28.41
N ASP A 25 26.26 -25.93 27.67
CA ASP A 25 25.89 -26.71 26.52
C ASP A 25 25.58 -28.15 26.93
N ASP A 26 24.62 -28.77 26.27
CA ASP A 26 24.20 -30.17 26.51
C ASP A 26 23.79 -30.46 27.95
N VAL A 27 22.77 -29.71 28.42
CA VAL A 27 22.28 -29.83 29.82
C VAL A 27 21.76 -31.24 30.14
N ALA A 28 21.24 -31.95 29.14
CA ALA A 28 20.67 -33.30 29.29
C ALA A 28 21.70 -34.42 29.17
N GLY A 29 22.88 -34.14 28.59
CA GLY A 29 23.96 -35.10 28.42
C GLY A 29 25.14 -34.87 29.38
N THR A 30 26.34 -34.60 28.83
CA THR A 30 27.52 -34.23 29.62
C THR A 30 27.66 -32.70 29.57
N PRO A 31 27.23 -31.97 30.61
CA PRO A 31 27.23 -30.51 30.57
C PRO A 31 28.64 -29.94 30.45
N THR A 32 28.83 -29.05 29.50
CA THR A 32 30.10 -28.32 29.33
C THR A 32 29.83 -26.81 29.32
N THR A 33 30.73 -26.04 29.95
CA THR A 33 30.65 -24.59 29.89
C THR A 33 31.32 -24.10 28.64
N LYS A 34 30.57 -23.40 27.81
CA LYS A 34 31.05 -22.75 26.56
C LYS A 34 30.80 -21.25 26.62
N LYS A 35 31.38 -20.53 25.68
CA LYS A 35 31.13 -19.11 25.48
C LYS A 35 30.39 -18.88 24.17
N VAL A 36 29.46 -17.96 24.17
CA VAL A 36 28.80 -17.43 22.97
C VAL A 36 29.00 -15.91 22.91
N THR A 37 29.27 -15.38 21.75
CA THR A 37 29.31 -13.91 21.58
C THR A 37 27.92 -13.33 21.59
N ALA A 38 27.79 -12.07 21.98
CA ALA A 38 26.51 -11.35 21.89
C ALA A 38 25.95 -11.36 20.44
N THR A 39 26.81 -11.19 19.45
CA THR A 39 26.41 -11.32 18.02
C THR A 39 25.80 -12.70 17.72
N ASN A 40 26.45 -13.79 18.10
CA ASN A 40 25.96 -15.14 17.82
C ASN A 40 24.64 -15.45 18.58
N LEU A 41 24.47 -14.92 19.77
CA LEU A 41 23.21 -15.07 20.51
C LEU A 41 22.07 -14.34 19.79
N MET A 42 22.32 -13.12 19.29
CA MET A 42 21.33 -12.34 18.56
C MET A 42 20.91 -12.99 17.24
N THR A 43 21.78 -13.79 16.59
CA THR A 43 21.43 -14.51 15.36
C THR A 43 20.38 -15.61 15.58
N LEU A 44 20.20 -16.07 16.82
CA LEU A 44 19.18 -17.06 17.19
C LEU A 44 17.81 -16.42 17.44
N ALA A 45 17.72 -15.09 17.49
CA ALA A 45 16.44 -14.41 17.67
C ALA A 45 15.53 -14.69 16.44
N PRO A 46 14.25 -15.06 16.64
CA PRO A 46 13.34 -15.41 15.54
C PRO A 46 13.14 -14.28 14.53
N VAL A 47 13.18 -13.04 14.99
CA VAL A 47 13.05 -11.84 14.14
C VAL A 47 14.15 -10.86 14.53
N GLN A 48 15.12 -10.66 13.65
CA GLN A 48 16.25 -9.75 13.85
C GLN A 48 16.03 -8.39 13.20
N SER A 49 15.22 -8.35 12.17
CA SER A 49 14.83 -7.12 11.48
C SER A 49 13.46 -7.29 10.84
N VAL A 50 12.73 -6.19 10.68
CA VAL A 50 11.53 -6.09 9.86
C VAL A 50 11.77 -4.95 8.86
N ALA A 51 11.62 -5.22 7.57
CA ALA A 51 11.88 -4.25 6.50
C ALA A 51 13.29 -3.60 6.59
N GLY A 52 14.32 -4.40 6.98
CA GLY A 52 15.69 -3.94 7.15
C GLY A 52 15.95 -3.09 8.40
N ARG A 53 14.96 -2.87 9.26
CA ARG A 53 15.08 -2.13 10.53
C ARG A 53 15.31 -3.08 11.69
N THR A 54 16.12 -2.66 12.68
CA THR A 54 16.48 -3.41 13.88
C THR A 54 16.10 -2.63 15.14
N GLY A 55 15.98 -3.33 16.28
CA GLY A 55 15.62 -2.73 17.56
C GLY A 55 14.10 -2.72 17.78
N THR A 56 13.56 -1.66 18.42
CA THR A 56 12.11 -1.49 18.55
C THR A 56 11.53 -1.05 17.20
N ILE A 57 10.68 -1.88 16.62
CA ILE A 57 10.09 -1.64 15.30
C ILE A 57 8.60 -1.35 15.48
N THR A 58 8.19 -0.16 15.07
CA THR A 58 6.77 0.18 14.87
C THR A 58 6.46 -0.10 13.41
N VAL A 59 5.51 -1.00 13.17
CA VAL A 59 5.02 -1.30 11.81
C VAL A 59 3.89 -0.32 11.52
N ASP A 60 4.04 0.48 10.49
CA ASP A 60 2.99 1.38 10.01
C ASP A 60 2.52 0.99 8.59
N ALA A 61 1.50 1.70 8.08
CA ALA A 61 0.95 1.38 6.76
C ALA A 61 1.96 1.51 5.60
N GLY A 62 3.02 2.30 5.78
CA GLY A 62 4.10 2.43 4.80
C GLY A 62 5.08 1.26 4.77
N ASP A 63 5.10 0.45 5.84
CA ASP A 63 5.95 -0.75 5.93
C ASP A 63 5.35 -1.95 5.19
N LEU A 64 4.06 -1.88 4.88
CA LEU A 64 3.32 -2.95 4.25
C LEU A 64 3.10 -2.56 2.79
N THR A 65 3.95 -3.07 1.91
CA THR A 65 3.80 -2.87 0.46
C THR A 65 3.10 -4.06 -0.18
N ASP A 66 2.56 -3.86 -1.38
CA ASP A 66 1.86 -4.90 -2.15
C ASP A 66 2.72 -6.16 -2.36
N GLY A 67 4.05 -6.01 -2.44
CA GLY A 67 5.01 -7.11 -2.56
C GLY A 67 5.17 -7.95 -1.29
N ASP A 68 4.89 -7.40 -0.11
CA ASP A 68 5.11 -8.08 1.17
C ASP A 68 4.03 -9.14 1.47
N PHE A 69 2.86 -9.03 0.83
CA PHE A 69 1.73 -9.95 0.98
C PHE A 69 1.46 -10.81 -0.27
N GLY A 70 2.43 -10.98 -1.14
CA GLY A 70 2.24 -11.77 -2.36
C GLY A 70 1.21 -11.16 -3.31
N GLY A 71 1.13 -9.85 -3.38
CA GLY A 71 0.21 -9.12 -4.25
C GLY A 71 -1.17 -8.85 -3.65
N THR A 72 -1.36 -9.12 -2.36
CA THR A 72 -2.62 -8.81 -1.66
C THR A 72 -2.36 -7.88 -0.49
N ALA A 73 -2.08 -6.61 -0.76
CA ALA A 73 -2.00 -5.61 0.29
C ALA A 73 -3.38 -5.45 0.95
N ILE A 74 -3.43 -5.61 2.28
CA ILE A 74 -4.59 -5.18 3.07
C ILE A 74 -4.48 -3.65 3.22
N LEU A 75 -4.72 -2.95 2.13
CA LEU A 75 -4.92 -1.51 2.19
C LEU A 75 -6.32 -1.28 2.77
N GLY A 76 -6.42 -0.37 3.72
CA GLY A 76 -7.72 0.05 4.22
C GLY A 76 -8.64 0.42 3.05
N PHE A 77 -9.93 0.13 3.19
CA PHE A 77 -10.95 0.41 2.16
C PHE A 77 -11.22 1.91 1.94
N ASP A 78 -10.37 2.78 2.46
CA ASP A 78 -10.49 4.23 2.26
C ASP A 78 -10.00 4.60 0.86
N ALA A 79 -10.93 4.71 -0.08
CA ALA A 79 -10.65 5.29 -1.37
C ALA A 79 -10.25 6.76 -1.19
N SER A 80 -9.02 7.11 -1.52
CA SER A 80 -8.60 8.51 -1.48
C SER A 80 -9.38 9.34 -2.52
N ILE A 81 -9.68 10.59 -2.14
CA ILE A 81 -10.44 11.52 -2.98
C ILE A 81 -9.47 12.33 -3.84
N ASN A 82 -9.83 12.48 -5.11
CA ASN A 82 -9.18 13.36 -6.06
C ASN A 82 -10.18 14.44 -6.52
N ASP A 83 -10.11 15.63 -5.94
CA ASP A 83 -10.99 16.75 -6.28
C ASP A 83 -10.51 17.47 -7.55
N GLN A 84 -11.38 17.57 -8.56
CA GLN A 84 -11.16 18.25 -9.83
C GLN A 84 -12.16 19.38 -10.04
N THR A 85 -11.65 20.60 -10.23
CA THR A 85 -12.47 21.80 -10.41
C THR A 85 -12.32 22.41 -11.83
N GLY A 86 -11.48 21.83 -12.68
CA GLY A 86 -11.30 22.23 -14.07
C GLY A 86 -12.46 21.76 -14.97
N THR A 87 -12.47 22.24 -16.22
CA THR A 87 -13.42 21.80 -17.26
C THR A 87 -12.90 20.60 -18.05
N ALA A 88 -11.68 20.17 -17.84
CA ALA A 88 -11.08 18.98 -18.44
C ALA A 88 -10.20 18.28 -17.41
N TYR A 89 -10.24 16.95 -17.42
CA TYR A 89 -9.36 16.11 -16.60
C TYR A 89 -8.93 14.88 -17.38
N THR A 90 -7.64 14.60 -17.42
CA THR A 90 -7.12 13.35 -17.99
C THR A 90 -6.74 12.40 -16.85
N LEU A 91 -7.30 11.19 -16.85
CA LEU A 91 -6.99 10.17 -15.86
C LEU A 91 -5.51 9.82 -15.85
N LEU A 92 -4.99 9.60 -14.66
CA LEU A 92 -3.62 9.20 -14.39
C LEU A 92 -3.59 7.78 -13.79
N ALA A 93 -2.48 7.07 -13.93
CA ALA A 93 -2.30 5.77 -13.28
C ALA A 93 -2.49 5.84 -11.75
N GLY A 94 -2.13 6.97 -11.14
CA GLY A 94 -2.33 7.22 -9.72
C GLY A 94 -3.79 7.43 -9.29
N ASP A 95 -4.76 7.41 -10.21
CA ASP A 95 -6.20 7.46 -9.88
C ASP A 95 -6.80 6.07 -9.65
N ASN A 96 -6.00 5.03 -9.83
CA ASN A 96 -6.43 3.67 -9.54
C ASN A 96 -6.91 3.54 -8.09
N GLY A 97 -8.13 3.02 -7.90
CA GLY A 97 -8.76 2.84 -6.60
C GLY A 97 -9.30 4.13 -5.95
N LYS A 98 -9.24 5.29 -6.64
CA LYS A 98 -9.71 6.57 -6.09
C LYS A 98 -11.16 6.89 -6.46
N VAL A 99 -11.70 7.87 -5.72
CA VAL A 99 -12.91 8.59 -6.08
C VAL A 99 -12.51 9.96 -6.65
N VAL A 100 -12.78 10.19 -7.93
CA VAL A 100 -12.58 11.49 -8.58
C VAL A 100 -13.86 12.31 -8.42
N VAL A 101 -13.77 13.40 -7.70
CA VAL A 101 -14.88 14.33 -7.47
C VAL A 101 -14.77 15.48 -8.48
N LEU A 102 -15.77 15.60 -9.36
CA LEU A 102 -15.81 16.57 -10.46
C LEU A 102 -16.73 17.71 -10.06
N ASN A 103 -16.15 18.87 -9.72
CA ASN A 103 -16.87 19.99 -9.13
C ASN A 103 -16.68 21.28 -9.93
N ASN A 104 -17.48 21.44 -11.00
CA ASN A 104 -17.53 22.66 -11.78
C ASN A 104 -18.96 22.96 -12.20
N GLY A 105 -19.32 24.23 -12.33
CA GLY A 105 -20.62 24.67 -12.88
C GLY A 105 -20.71 24.55 -14.40
N SER A 106 -19.55 24.50 -15.10
CA SER A 106 -19.45 24.26 -16.53
C SER A 106 -19.18 22.79 -16.82
N ALA A 107 -19.50 22.33 -18.03
CA ALA A 107 -19.27 20.96 -18.45
C ALA A 107 -17.79 20.53 -18.28
N ILE A 108 -17.59 19.29 -17.85
CA ILE A 108 -16.27 18.68 -17.64
C ILE A 108 -16.10 17.50 -18.58
N THR A 109 -14.98 17.44 -19.27
CA THR A 109 -14.59 16.27 -20.06
C THR A 109 -13.50 15.48 -19.30
N VAL A 110 -13.80 14.23 -18.99
CA VAL A 110 -12.82 13.26 -18.46
C VAL A 110 -12.26 12.46 -19.62
N THR A 111 -10.97 12.61 -19.86
CA THR A 111 -10.25 11.85 -20.89
C THR A 111 -9.70 10.56 -20.30
N VAL A 112 -10.00 9.43 -20.92
CA VAL A 112 -9.48 8.10 -20.56
C VAL A 112 -8.32 7.76 -21.52
N PRO A 113 -7.05 7.95 -21.09
CA PRO A 113 -5.90 7.73 -21.95
C PRO A 113 -5.52 6.25 -22.01
N SER A 114 -4.72 5.88 -23.01
CA SER A 114 -4.04 4.58 -23.04
C SER A 114 -2.99 4.46 -21.92
N GLY A 115 -2.63 3.20 -21.58
CA GLY A 115 -1.56 2.90 -20.64
C GLY A 115 -1.96 2.84 -19.17
N LEU A 116 -3.26 2.88 -18.85
CA LEU A 116 -3.74 2.69 -17.47
C LEU A 116 -3.69 1.23 -17.01
N GLY A 117 -3.59 0.29 -17.94
CA GLY A 117 -3.45 -1.15 -17.66
C GLY A 117 -4.77 -1.86 -17.29
N ALA A 118 -4.79 -3.19 -17.48
CA ALA A 118 -5.88 -4.03 -17.02
C ALA A 118 -5.96 -4.01 -15.49
N GLY A 119 -7.18 -4.03 -14.93
CA GLY A 119 -7.43 -3.94 -13.50
C GLY A 119 -7.54 -2.50 -12.96
N PHE A 120 -7.21 -1.47 -13.76
CA PHE A 120 -7.47 -0.08 -13.36
C PHE A 120 -8.96 0.10 -13.05
N ASN A 121 -9.25 0.73 -11.92
CA ASN A 121 -10.63 1.07 -11.53
C ASN A 121 -10.67 2.46 -10.86
N CYS A 122 -11.71 3.20 -11.13
CA CYS A 122 -11.90 4.54 -10.58
C CYS A 122 -13.38 4.86 -10.51
N SER A 123 -13.81 5.50 -9.43
CA SER A 123 -15.18 6.01 -9.27
C SER A 123 -15.22 7.52 -9.50
N PHE A 124 -16.33 8.01 -10.02
CA PHE A 124 -16.54 9.43 -10.31
C PHE A 124 -17.82 9.93 -9.67
N VAL A 125 -17.75 11.13 -9.10
CA VAL A 125 -18.91 11.85 -8.56
C VAL A 125 -19.04 13.18 -9.28
N GLN A 126 -20.14 13.42 -9.96
CA GLN A 126 -20.48 14.74 -10.51
C GLN A 126 -21.04 15.62 -9.37
N LYS A 127 -20.15 16.32 -8.66
CA LYS A 127 -20.53 17.20 -7.54
C LYS A 127 -21.07 18.54 -8.03
N GLY A 128 -20.46 19.08 -9.08
CA GLY A 128 -20.89 20.34 -9.68
C GLY A 128 -22.12 20.19 -10.59
N ALA A 129 -22.74 21.32 -10.96
CA ALA A 129 -23.90 21.35 -11.88
C ALA A 129 -23.49 21.08 -13.34
N GLY A 130 -22.19 21.23 -13.69
CA GLY A 130 -21.67 21.02 -15.04
C GLY A 130 -21.71 19.55 -15.43
N GLN A 131 -22.21 19.26 -16.63
CA GLN A 131 -22.30 17.91 -17.16
C GLN A 131 -20.91 17.25 -17.27
N VAL A 132 -20.75 16.07 -16.72
CA VAL A 132 -19.55 15.26 -16.86
C VAL A 132 -19.69 14.30 -18.05
N SER A 133 -18.73 14.32 -18.95
CA SER A 133 -18.64 13.41 -20.10
C SER A 133 -17.30 12.68 -20.13
N PHE A 134 -17.29 11.45 -20.66
CA PHE A 134 -16.10 10.63 -20.83
C PHE A 134 -15.68 10.57 -22.29
N SER A 135 -14.40 10.76 -22.55
CA SER A 135 -13.80 10.72 -23.88
C SER A 135 -12.66 9.71 -23.91
N ALA A 136 -12.68 8.79 -24.84
CA ALA A 136 -11.61 7.82 -25.08
C ALA A 136 -10.45 8.47 -25.85
N SER A 137 -9.21 8.20 -25.43
CA SER A 137 -8.00 8.63 -26.13
C SER A 137 -7.03 7.44 -26.26
N GLY A 138 -7.09 6.76 -27.40
CA GLY A 138 -6.35 5.50 -27.63
C GLY A 138 -6.89 4.30 -26.84
N THR A 139 -8.15 4.37 -26.40
CA THR A 139 -8.84 3.36 -25.59
C THR A 139 -10.24 3.10 -26.13
N THR A 140 -10.87 2.03 -25.64
CA THR A 140 -12.29 1.74 -25.88
C THR A 140 -13.05 1.83 -24.57
N ILE A 141 -14.11 2.61 -24.53
CA ILE A 141 -15.04 2.71 -23.40
C ILE A 141 -16.36 2.05 -23.80
N ASN A 142 -16.67 0.92 -23.19
CA ASN A 142 -17.91 0.22 -23.36
C ASN A 142 -18.92 0.65 -22.28
N ASN A 143 -20.15 0.84 -22.66
CA ASN A 143 -21.28 1.03 -21.75
C ASN A 143 -22.46 0.23 -22.29
N ARG A 144 -23.25 -0.39 -21.42
CA ARG A 144 -24.40 -1.23 -21.80
C ARG A 144 -25.39 -0.52 -22.72
N GLN A 145 -25.56 0.79 -22.55
CA GLN A 145 -26.52 1.61 -23.27
C GLN A 145 -25.86 2.62 -24.23
N SER A 146 -24.54 2.46 -24.43
CA SER A 146 -23.73 3.42 -25.20
C SER A 146 -23.69 4.84 -24.59
N HIS A 147 -23.92 4.94 -23.30
CA HIS A 147 -23.84 6.20 -22.57
C HIS A 147 -22.40 6.65 -22.38
N THR A 148 -22.18 7.95 -22.44
CA THR A 148 -20.85 8.56 -22.30
C THR A 148 -20.79 9.65 -21.23
N LYS A 149 -21.89 9.88 -20.50
CA LYS A 149 -21.99 10.96 -19.50
C LYS A 149 -22.50 10.43 -18.17
N ILE A 150 -22.27 11.17 -17.11
CA ILE A 150 -23.00 11.00 -15.85
C ILE A 150 -24.37 11.64 -16.03
N ASN A 151 -25.42 11.02 -15.54
CA ASN A 151 -26.80 11.41 -15.82
C ASN A 151 -27.12 12.84 -15.31
N ALA A 152 -26.74 13.16 -14.06
CA ALA A 152 -27.05 14.45 -13.43
C ALA A 152 -26.07 14.78 -12.29
N GLN A 153 -26.22 15.97 -11.72
CA GLN A 153 -25.54 16.36 -10.48
C GLN A 153 -25.79 15.33 -9.37
N TYR A 154 -24.74 15.00 -8.62
CA TYR A 154 -24.66 13.93 -7.62
C TYR A 154 -24.77 12.51 -8.17
N GLY A 155 -24.80 12.34 -9.49
CA GLY A 155 -24.67 11.03 -10.12
C GLY A 155 -23.28 10.44 -9.90
N VAL A 156 -23.22 9.11 -9.82
CA VAL A 156 -21.99 8.35 -9.62
C VAL A 156 -21.81 7.39 -10.77
N ALA A 157 -20.60 7.34 -11.33
CA ALA A 157 -20.20 6.35 -12.32
C ALA A 157 -18.89 5.68 -11.91
N SER A 158 -18.64 4.48 -12.41
CA SER A 158 -17.38 3.76 -12.23
C SER A 158 -16.82 3.36 -13.60
N LEU A 159 -15.49 3.42 -13.70
CA LEU A 159 -14.74 2.98 -14.87
C LEU A 159 -13.83 1.83 -14.46
N VAL A 160 -13.94 0.70 -15.15
CA VAL A 160 -13.14 -0.51 -14.86
C VAL A 160 -12.47 -1.00 -16.14
N ALA A 161 -11.15 -1.16 -16.11
CA ALA A 161 -10.39 -1.78 -17.19
C ALA A 161 -10.39 -3.31 -17.02
N TYR A 162 -11.06 -4.04 -17.89
CA TYR A 162 -11.04 -5.51 -17.89
C TYR A 162 -10.01 -6.12 -18.85
N ALA A 163 -9.41 -5.29 -19.68
CA ALA A 163 -8.25 -5.60 -20.51
C ALA A 163 -7.45 -4.31 -20.78
N ASP A 164 -6.25 -4.43 -21.31
CA ASP A 164 -5.44 -3.26 -21.65
C ASP A 164 -6.18 -2.36 -22.64
N ASN A 165 -6.33 -1.08 -22.27
CA ASN A 165 -7.01 -0.04 -23.05
C ASN A 165 -8.49 -0.33 -23.34
N VAL A 166 -9.13 -1.28 -22.63
CA VAL A 166 -10.56 -1.60 -22.81
C VAL A 166 -11.28 -1.49 -21.46
N PHE A 167 -12.23 -0.56 -21.40
CA PHE A 167 -12.92 -0.18 -20.18
C PHE A 167 -14.43 -0.42 -20.27
N VAL A 168 -15.04 -0.62 -19.12
CA VAL A 168 -16.49 -0.53 -18.93
C VAL A 168 -16.79 0.70 -18.08
N LEU A 169 -17.66 1.56 -18.58
CA LEU A 169 -18.29 2.64 -17.82
C LEU A 169 -19.66 2.15 -17.34
N ALA A 170 -19.91 2.21 -16.04
CA ALA A 170 -21.16 1.77 -15.42
C ALA A 170 -21.60 2.76 -14.33
N GLY A 171 -22.86 2.68 -13.91
CA GLY A 171 -23.43 3.53 -12.86
C GLY A 171 -24.57 4.39 -13.38
N ASP A 172 -24.77 5.57 -12.79
CA ASP A 172 -25.78 6.53 -13.20
C ASP A 172 -25.31 7.31 -14.44
N THR A 173 -25.53 6.72 -15.61
CA THR A 173 -25.01 7.22 -16.88
C THR A 173 -26.11 7.64 -17.85
N ALA A 174 -25.80 8.57 -18.76
CA ALA A 174 -26.67 9.08 -19.80
C ALA A 174 -25.94 9.20 -21.15
N SER A 175 -26.71 9.37 -22.23
CA SER A 175 -26.22 9.65 -23.61
C SER A 175 -25.93 11.13 -23.85
#